data_56e655e692e5e6ec962cd9cdb93179c8
#
_entry.id   56e655e692e5e6ec962cd9cdb93179c8
#
_cell.length_a   1.000
_cell.length_b   1.000
_cell.length_c   1.000
_cell.angle_alpha   90.00
_cell.angle_beta   90.00
_cell.angle_gamma   90.00
#
_symmetry.space_group_name_H-M   'P 1'
#
loop_
_entity.id
_entity.type
_entity.pdbx_description
1 polymer ?
#
loop_
_entity_poly.entity_id
_entity_poly.type
_entity_poly.pdbx_seq_one_letter_code
_entity_poly.pdbx_strand_id
1 'polypeptide(L)'
;MKKKILIVSHAMELGGAERSLLGLLEAIDTDQYQVDLFLMRHEGELLSLLPDKVNLLPEIPAYTALARPMVQVLKEGHVLLCAARLFGKVKAFFYNKARRYTESGVALEYSHKYTCALMPAIAPGTEYDAAISFLTPHYMVAKKVH
;
A
#
# COMPACT_ATOMS: atom_id res chain seq x y z
N MET A 1 -3.54 1.85 28.35
CA MET A 1 -3.22 1.03 27.13
C MET A 1 -2.86 1.99 26.00
N LYS A 2 -1.75 1.75 25.28
CA LYS A 2 -1.41 2.56 24.11
C LYS A 2 -2.38 2.25 22.98
N LYS A 3 -2.76 3.26 22.21
CA LYS A 3 -3.54 3.07 20.98
C LYS A 3 -2.64 2.53 19.88
N LYS A 4 -3.14 1.57 19.12
CA LYS A 4 -2.40 0.95 18.00
C LYS A 4 -2.76 1.62 16.69
N ILE A 5 -1.76 2.12 15.97
CA ILE A 5 -1.92 2.77 14.68
C ILE A 5 -1.15 1.97 13.64
N LEU A 6 -1.83 1.62 12.54
CA LEU A 6 -1.17 1.09 11.36
C LEU A 6 -1.00 2.20 10.33
N ILE A 7 0.23 2.38 9.84
CA ILE A 7 0.52 3.24 8.70
C ILE A 7 0.91 2.36 7.51
N VAL A 8 0.27 2.57 6.37
CA VAL A 8 0.53 1.81 5.14
C VAL A 8 1.10 2.75 4.10
N SER A 9 2.27 2.43 3.57
CA SER A 9 2.93 3.18 2.51
C SER A 9 3.50 2.26 1.43
N HIS A 10 3.99 2.84 0.33
CA HIS A 10 4.48 2.09 -0.81
C HIS A 10 5.92 1.61 -0.59
N ALA A 11 6.86 2.53 -0.37
CA ALA A 11 8.28 2.29 -0.14
C ALA A 11 8.87 3.53 0.57
N MET A 12 10.17 3.53 0.87
CA MET A 12 10.88 4.66 1.49
C MET A 12 11.94 5.24 0.55
N GLU A 13 11.52 5.61 -0.66
CA GLU A 13 12.37 6.24 -1.67
C GLU A 13 12.65 7.71 -1.34
N LEU A 14 13.59 8.35 -2.08
CA LEU A 14 13.87 9.77 -1.94
C LEU A 14 12.74 10.62 -2.54
N GLY A 15 11.74 10.92 -1.74
CA GLY A 15 10.58 11.74 -2.13
C GLY A 15 10.12 12.69 -1.02
N GLY A 16 9.33 13.70 -1.39
CA GLY A 16 8.79 14.65 -0.43
C GLY A 16 7.77 14.03 0.52
N ALA A 17 7.00 13.09 0.00
CA ALA A 17 6.00 12.37 0.79
C ALA A 17 6.64 11.42 1.79
N GLU A 18 7.66 10.67 1.39
CA GLU A 18 8.41 9.75 2.24
C GLU A 18 9.16 10.50 3.34
N ARG A 19 9.70 11.68 3.04
CA ARG A 19 10.28 12.58 4.05
C ARG A 19 9.23 13.08 5.05
N SER A 20 8.04 13.42 4.56
CA SER A 20 6.92 13.80 5.42
C SER A 20 6.46 12.65 6.31
N LEU A 21 6.44 11.43 5.78
CA LEU A 21 6.17 10.22 6.56
C LEU A 21 7.23 10.02 7.64
N LEU A 22 8.51 10.16 7.30
CA LEU A 22 9.60 10.04 8.27
C LEU A 22 9.45 11.06 9.40
N GLY A 23 9.20 12.33 9.07
CA GLY A 23 8.95 13.38 10.06
C GLY A 23 7.72 13.10 10.93
N LEU A 24 6.65 12.53 10.36
CA LEU A 24 5.48 12.08 11.13
C LEU A 24 5.86 10.98 12.12
N LEU A 25 6.61 9.96 11.66
CA LEU A 25 7.05 8.84 12.48
C LEU A 25 7.97 9.29 13.63
N GLU A 26 8.83 10.28 13.38
CA GLU A 26 9.68 10.88 14.41
C GLU A 26 8.87 11.66 15.45
N ALA A 27 7.83 12.37 15.02
CA ALA A 27 7.02 13.24 15.87
C ALA A 27 5.97 12.48 16.70
N ILE A 28 5.62 11.24 16.34
CA ILE A 28 4.59 10.48 17.07
C ILE A 28 5.04 10.19 18.50
N ASP A 29 4.15 10.50 19.44
CA ASP A 29 4.31 10.22 20.85
C ASP A 29 4.11 8.71 21.13
N THR A 30 5.21 8.01 21.34
CA THR A 30 5.22 6.57 21.61
C THR A 30 4.76 6.19 23.02
N ASP A 31 4.55 7.15 23.91
CA ASP A 31 3.94 6.87 25.21
C ASP A 31 2.44 6.68 25.09
N GLN A 32 1.82 7.32 24.10
CA GLN A 32 0.40 7.21 23.82
C GLN A 32 0.08 6.21 22.69
N TYR A 33 0.97 6.08 21.70
CA TYR A 33 0.73 5.29 20.48
C TYR A 33 1.78 4.21 20.26
N GLN A 34 1.30 3.05 19.86
CA GLN A 34 2.12 2.00 19.24
C GLN A 34 1.91 2.09 17.73
N VAL A 35 3.01 2.24 16.98
CA VAL A 35 2.95 2.41 15.53
C VAL A 35 3.54 1.21 14.82
N ASP A 36 2.72 0.57 14.01
CA ASP A 36 3.14 -0.43 13.05
C ASP A 36 3.18 0.22 11.66
N LEU A 37 4.29 0.05 10.95
CA LEU A 37 4.47 0.51 9.57
C LEU A 37 4.46 -0.68 8.62
N PHE A 38 3.55 -0.68 7.67
CA PHE A 38 3.54 -1.64 6.57
C PHE A 38 3.99 -0.95 5.28
N LEU A 39 5.08 -1.42 4.72
CA LEU A 39 5.56 -1.00 3.40
C LEU A 39 5.27 -2.10 2.39
N MET A 40 4.74 -1.73 1.23
CA MET A 40 4.52 -2.68 0.13
C MET A 40 5.86 -3.25 -0.38
N ARG A 41 6.94 -2.45 -0.30
CA ARG A 41 8.32 -2.84 -0.61
C ARG A 41 9.27 -2.28 0.44
N HIS A 42 10.16 -3.10 0.94
CA HIS A 42 11.27 -2.67 1.81
C HIS A 42 12.44 -2.16 0.97
N GLU A 43 12.20 -1.08 0.24
CA GLU A 43 13.17 -0.47 -0.67
C GLU A 43 13.21 1.05 -0.45
N GLY A 44 14.34 1.67 -0.80
CA GLY A 44 14.56 3.11 -0.77
C GLY A 44 15.59 3.57 0.25
N GLU A 45 16.19 4.71 -0.03
CA GLU A 45 17.31 5.27 0.76
C GLU A 45 16.87 5.71 2.15
N LEU A 46 15.60 6.11 2.31
CA LEU A 46 15.07 6.56 3.59
C LEU A 46 14.68 5.41 4.53
N LEU A 47 14.74 4.15 4.05
CA LEU A 47 14.41 2.98 4.87
C LEU A 47 15.32 2.84 6.09
N SER A 48 16.60 3.14 5.93
CA SER A 48 17.60 3.10 7.00
C SER A 48 17.45 4.20 8.05
N LEU A 49 16.62 5.21 7.78
CA LEU A 49 16.36 6.34 8.67
C LEU A 49 15.07 6.16 9.47
N LEU A 50 14.38 5.02 9.34
CA LEU A 50 13.20 4.75 10.16
C LEU A 50 13.55 4.75 11.64
N PRO A 51 12.74 5.45 12.50
CA PRO A 51 12.97 5.45 13.93
C PRO A 51 12.82 4.05 14.54
N ASP A 52 13.70 3.65 15.43
CA ASP A 52 13.68 2.35 16.14
C ASP A 52 12.39 2.10 16.92
N LYS A 53 11.67 3.16 17.26
CA LYS A 53 10.38 3.12 17.96
C LYS A 53 9.20 2.68 17.10
N VAL A 54 9.39 2.57 15.79
CA VAL A 54 8.37 2.13 14.82
C VAL A 54 8.57 0.66 14.49
N ASN A 55 7.52 -0.13 14.63
CA ASN A 55 7.56 -1.54 14.28
C ASN A 55 7.32 -1.72 12.77
N LEU A 56 8.36 -2.03 12.03
CA LEU A 56 8.26 -2.33 10.60
C LEU A 56 7.74 -3.76 10.40
N LEU A 57 6.54 -3.88 9.82
CA LEU A 57 5.94 -5.17 9.51
C LEU A 57 6.65 -5.85 8.33
N PRO A 58 6.69 -7.18 8.27
CA PRO A 58 7.32 -7.91 7.18
C PRO A 58 6.63 -7.64 5.84
N GLU A 59 7.38 -7.73 4.74
CA GLU A 59 6.81 -7.70 3.40
C GLU A 59 5.83 -8.85 3.16
N ILE A 60 4.75 -8.55 2.45
CA ILE A 60 3.82 -9.57 1.97
C ILE A 60 4.01 -9.66 0.45
N PRO A 61 4.43 -10.81 -0.11
CA PRO A 61 4.78 -10.95 -1.52
C PRO A 61 3.70 -10.48 -2.50
N ALA A 62 2.42 -10.67 -2.15
CA ALA A 62 1.31 -10.21 -2.97
C ALA A 62 1.27 -8.68 -3.11
N TYR A 63 1.58 -7.92 -2.06
CA TYR A 63 1.65 -6.45 -2.10
C TYR A 63 2.91 -5.98 -2.81
N THR A 64 4.04 -6.64 -2.59
CA THR A 64 5.29 -6.36 -3.32
C THR A 64 5.08 -6.57 -4.82
N ALA A 65 4.43 -7.67 -5.23
CA ALA A 65 4.08 -7.92 -6.61
C ALA A 65 3.12 -6.88 -7.20
N LEU A 66 2.15 -6.39 -6.42
CA LEU A 66 1.25 -5.32 -6.85
C LEU A 66 2.00 -4.01 -7.14
N ALA A 67 3.03 -3.71 -6.37
CA ALA A 67 3.87 -2.51 -6.49
C ALA A 67 4.88 -2.57 -7.65
N ARG A 68 5.09 -3.75 -8.28
CA ARG A 68 6.05 -3.97 -9.37
C ARG A 68 5.40 -3.85 -10.77
N PRO A 69 6.20 -3.62 -11.83
CA PRO A 69 5.73 -3.66 -13.20
C PRO A 69 5.12 -5.03 -13.58
N MET A 70 4.05 -5.02 -14.40
CA MET A 70 3.31 -6.25 -14.74
C MET A 70 4.18 -7.35 -15.36
N VAL A 71 5.19 -6.97 -16.15
CA VAL A 71 6.10 -7.92 -16.81
C VAL A 71 6.91 -8.70 -15.77
N GLN A 72 7.35 -8.05 -14.72
CA GLN A 72 8.12 -8.68 -13.64
C GLN A 72 7.23 -9.61 -12.81
N VAL A 73 6.02 -9.17 -12.48
CA VAL A 73 5.01 -9.94 -11.75
C VAL A 73 4.63 -11.22 -12.51
N LEU A 74 4.56 -11.14 -13.83
CA LEU A 74 4.29 -12.31 -14.68
C LEU A 74 5.45 -13.31 -14.66
N LYS A 75 6.69 -12.83 -14.70
CA LYS A 75 7.90 -13.67 -14.59
C LYS A 75 8.01 -14.39 -13.25
N GLU A 76 7.51 -13.78 -12.18
CA GLU A 76 7.46 -14.33 -10.82
C GLU A 76 6.30 -15.33 -10.62
N GLY A 77 5.50 -15.61 -11.66
CA GLY A 77 4.43 -16.61 -11.64
C GLY A 77 3.09 -16.13 -11.10
N HIS A 78 2.92 -14.84 -10.80
CA HIS A 78 1.66 -14.27 -10.30
C HIS A 78 0.65 -13.98 -11.43
N VAL A 79 0.32 -14.99 -12.23
CA VAL A 79 -0.53 -14.87 -13.44
C VAL A 79 -1.92 -14.31 -13.09
N LEU A 80 -2.52 -14.77 -11.99
CA LEU A 80 -3.86 -14.34 -11.57
C LEU A 80 -3.90 -12.85 -11.22
N LEU A 81 -2.84 -12.36 -10.56
CA LEU A 81 -2.68 -10.95 -10.22
C LEU A 81 -2.53 -10.09 -11.48
N CYS A 82 -1.74 -10.57 -12.46
CA CYS A 82 -1.61 -9.91 -13.75
C CYS A 82 -2.93 -9.86 -14.50
N ALA A 83 -3.70 -10.95 -14.52
CA ALA A 83 -5.01 -11.00 -15.15
C ALA A 83 -6.00 -10.02 -14.52
N ALA A 84 -6.05 -9.95 -13.18
CA ALA A 84 -6.90 -9.01 -12.46
C ALA A 84 -6.51 -7.54 -12.73
N ARG A 85 -5.21 -7.22 -12.79
CA ARG A 85 -4.70 -5.88 -13.14
C ARG A 85 -5.05 -5.51 -14.58
N LEU A 86 -4.90 -6.45 -15.51
CA LEU A 86 -5.25 -6.24 -16.92
C LEU A 86 -6.75 -5.99 -17.08
N PHE A 87 -7.58 -6.80 -16.43
CA PHE A 87 -9.03 -6.63 -16.44
C PHE A 87 -9.46 -5.26 -15.90
N GLY A 88 -8.82 -4.82 -14.80
CA GLY A 88 -9.02 -3.47 -14.24
C GLY A 88 -8.69 -2.36 -15.25
N LYS A 89 -7.54 -2.48 -15.95
CA LYS A 89 -7.15 -1.52 -16.98
C LYS A 89 -8.11 -1.48 -18.16
N VAL A 90 -8.56 -2.65 -18.64
CA VAL A 90 -9.54 -2.74 -19.74
C VAL A 90 -10.86 -2.09 -19.34
N LYS A 91 -11.37 -2.37 -18.14
CA LYS A 91 -12.58 -1.72 -17.63
C LYS A 91 -12.43 -0.20 -17.48
N ALA A 92 -11.30 0.25 -16.97
CA ALA A 92 -11.00 1.68 -16.86
C ALA A 92 -10.95 2.35 -18.24
N PHE A 93 -10.36 1.69 -19.23
CA PHE A 93 -10.34 2.19 -20.62
C PHE A 93 -11.74 2.39 -21.19
N PHE A 94 -12.63 1.40 -21.05
CA PHE A 94 -14.01 1.52 -21.51
C PHE A 94 -14.79 2.59 -20.74
N TYR A 95 -14.57 2.68 -19.42
CA TYR A 95 -15.19 3.72 -18.58
C TYR A 95 -14.76 5.13 -19.00
N ASN A 96 -13.46 5.35 -19.19
CA ASN A 96 -12.91 6.63 -19.62
C ASN A 96 -13.42 7.01 -21.01
N LYS A 97 -13.47 6.02 -21.94
CA LYS A 97 -14.00 6.24 -23.29
C LYS A 97 -15.48 6.59 -23.29
N ALA A 98 -16.29 5.95 -22.44
CA ALA A 98 -17.73 6.22 -22.32
C ALA A 98 -18.02 7.59 -21.71
N ARG A 99 -17.18 8.05 -20.76
CA ARG A 99 -17.37 9.31 -20.02
C ARG A 99 -16.48 10.47 -20.48
N ARG A 100 -15.65 10.28 -21.49
CA ARG A 100 -14.67 11.25 -21.99
C ARG A 100 -13.70 11.78 -20.90
N TYR A 101 -13.41 10.96 -19.87
CA TYR A 101 -12.41 11.26 -18.86
C TYR A 101 -11.02 10.85 -19.34
N THR A 102 -10.01 11.68 -19.04
CA THR A 102 -8.60 11.41 -19.39
C THR A 102 -7.73 11.15 -18.16
N GLU A 103 -8.32 10.91 -17.00
CA GLU A 103 -7.56 10.75 -15.77
C GLU A 103 -6.94 9.34 -15.65
N SER A 104 -5.62 9.30 -15.51
CA SER A 104 -4.85 8.08 -15.25
C SER A 104 -5.19 7.42 -13.91
N GLY A 105 -5.69 8.20 -12.94
CA GLY A 105 -6.09 7.71 -11.61
C GLY A 105 -7.19 6.65 -11.65
N VAL A 106 -8.14 6.76 -12.60
CA VAL A 106 -9.24 5.80 -12.75
C VAL A 106 -8.70 4.40 -13.09
N ALA A 107 -7.67 4.30 -13.94
CA ALA A 107 -7.08 3.01 -14.29
C ALA A 107 -6.41 2.34 -13.08
N LEU A 108 -5.77 3.13 -12.22
CA LEU A 108 -5.15 2.66 -10.99
C LEU A 108 -6.21 2.17 -10.00
N GLU A 109 -7.26 2.93 -9.81
CA GLU A 109 -8.35 2.59 -8.90
C GLU A 109 -9.05 1.28 -9.28
N TYR A 110 -9.43 1.12 -10.55
CA TYR A 110 -10.02 -0.13 -11.02
C TYR A 110 -9.04 -1.31 -10.92
N SER A 111 -7.77 -1.12 -11.27
CA SER A 111 -6.74 -2.14 -11.11
C SER A 111 -6.67 -2.62 -9.65
N HIS A 112 -6.59 -1.71 -8.71
CA HIS A 112 -6.54 -2.03 -7.28
C HIS A 112 -7.83 -2.65 -6.75
N LYS A 113 -8.99 -2.22 -7.24
CA LYS A 113 -10.28 -2.78 -6.85
C LYS A 113 -10.39 -4.27 -7.17
N TYR A 114 -9.96 -4.69 -8.35
CA TYR A 114 -10.01 -6.10 -8.76
C TYR A 114 -8.90 -6.93 -8.12
N THR A 115 -7.73 -6.37 -7.91
CA THR A 115 -6.63 -7.08 -7.23
C THR A 115 -6.84 -7.19 -5.73
N CYS A 116 -7.60 -6.28 -5.10
CA CYS A 116 -7.84 -6.28 -3.66
C CYS A 116 -8.45 -7.59 -3.16
N ALA A 117 -9.31 -8.25 -3.96
CA ALA A 117 -9.89 -9.54 -3.59
C ALA A 117 -8.83 -10.65 -3.43
N LEU A 118 -7.72 -10.54 -4.15
CA LEU A 118 -6.61 -11.51 -4.16
C LEU A 118 -5.55 -11.19 -3.10
N MET A 119 -5.64 -10.03 -2.43
CA MET A 119 -4.66 -9.61 -1.43
C MET A 119 -5.00 -10.23 -0.06
N PRO A 120 -4.00 -10.75 0.66
CA PRO A 120 -4.19 -11.15 2.05
C PRO A 120 -4.45 -9.95 2.97
N ALA A 121 -4.93 -10.20 4.18
CA ALA A 121 -5.03 -9.18 5.20
C ALA A 121 -3.64 -8.68 5.63
N ILE A 122 -3.54 -7.40 5.97
CA ILE A 122 -2.34 -6.81 6.57
C ILE A 122 -2.42 -7.02 8.08
N ALA A 123 -1.39 -7.62 8.67
CA ALA A 123 -1.31 -7.91 10.11
C ALA A 123 -2.54 -8.67 10.65
N PRO A 124 -2.87 -9.88 10.13
CA PRO A 124 -4.02 -10.64 10.58
C PRO A 124 -3.92 -10.95 12.08
N GLY A 125 -5.02 -10.76 12.80
CA GLY A 125 -5.07 -10.99 14.25
C GLY A 125 -4.64 -9.80 15.12
N THR A 126 -4.27 -8.66 14.50
CA THR A 126 -4.01 -7.41 15.23
C THR A 126 -5.15 -6.44 15.01
N GLU A 127 -5.77 -5.97 16.08
CA GLU A 127 -6.76 -4.90 16.03
C GLU A 127 -6.06 -3.55 16.14
N TYR A 128 -6.41 -2.62 15.24
CA TYR A 128 -5.89 -1.26 15.22
C TYR A 128 -6.99 -0.25 15.54
N ASP A 129 -6.66 0.73 16.37
CA ASP A 129 -7.57 1.87 16.66
C ASP A 129 -7.70 2.80 15.45
N ALA A 130 -6.66 2.89 14.63
CA ALA A 130 -6.65 3.66 13.40
C ALA A 130 -5.71 3.07 12.36
N ALA A 131 -6.06 3.23 11.07
CA ALA A 131 -5.19 2.92 9.95
C ALA A 131 -5.05 4.14 9.03
N ILE A 132 -3.81 4.49 8.69
CA ILE A 132 -3.47 5.63 7.84
C ILE A 132 -2.93 5.11 6.52
N SER A 133 -3.60 5.46 5.42
CA SER A 133 -3.11 5.21 4.07
C SER A 133 -2.23 6.38 3.63
N PHE A 134 -0.94 6.14 3.46
CA PHE A 134 0.03 7.12 3.03
C PHE A 134 0.54 6.75 1.63
N LEU A 135 0.11 7.50 0.60
CA LEU A 135 0.41 7.21 -0.83
C LEU A 135 -0.03 5.81 -1.31
N THR A 136 -1.03 5.22 -0.70
CA THR A 136 -1.58 3.93 -1.09
C THR A 136 -3.08 4.02 -1.34
N PRO A 137 -3.71 3.07 -2.07
CA PRO A 137 -5.15 3.09 -2.29
C PRO A 137 -5.93 2.95 -0.99
N HIS A 138 -6.67 3.98 -0.62
CA HIS A 138 -7.39 4.06 0.66
C HIS A 138 -8.35 2.89 0.89
N TYR A 139 -9.09 2.49 -0.13
CA TYR A 139 -10.07 1.43 0.01
C TYR A 139 -9.42 0.05 0.25
N MET A 140 -8.20 -0.14 -0.25
CA MET A 140 -7.45 -1.38 0.00
C MET A 140 -7.05 -1.46 1.47
N VAL A 141 -6.56 -0.36 2.04
CA VAL A 141 -6.26 -0.27 3.48
C VAL A 141 -7.52 -0.53 4.29
N ALA A 142 -8.64 0.15 3.98
CA ALA A 142 -9.92 -0.02 4.68
C ALA A 142 -10.47 -1.45 4.65
N LYS A 143 -10.15 -2.26 3.62
CA LYS A 143 -10.63 -3.64 3.50
C LYS A 143 -9.70 -4.72 4.01
N LYS A 144 -8.42 -4.40 4.16
CA LYS A 144 -7.37 -5.41 4.47
C LYS A 144 -6.74 -5.21 5.84
N VAL A 145 -7.14 -4.15 6.54
CA VAL A 145 -6.76 -3.88 7.93
C VAL A 145 -7.97 -4.16 8.83
N HIS A 146 -7.86 -5.17 9.64
CA HIS A 146 -8.84 -5.53 10.69
C HIS A 146 -8.13 -6.13 11.87
#